data_e7b5ba12d421e7d0012a955d4e18ae9f
#
_entry.id   e7b5ba12d421e7d0012a955d4e18ae9f
#
_cell.length_a   1.000
_cell.length_b   1.000
_cell.length_c   1.000
_cell.angle_alpha   90.00
_cell.angle_beta   90.00
_cell.angle_gamma   90.00
#
_symmetry.space_group_name_H-M   'P 1'
#
loop_
_entity.id
_entity.type
_entity.pdbx_description
1 polymer ?
#
loop_
_entity_poly.entity_id
_entity_poly.type
_entity_poly.pdbx_seq_one_letter_code
_entity_poly.pdbx_strand_id
1 'polypeptide(L)'
;MNFYTLIFLRHAESVGNAEGYYQGQEDFPLTKRGVSQVKRLIARWQADGSRIDRVITSPLRRAKDTAEMICQFFNCSLEEDLDWRERDMGLLTGLKRENAQDVYPKPDFFTPFDHMGETGEGNWELYLRAGKAIHKILQRPPGRYLIVSHGGILNQALHVIFGMTPQASGQGVHFRFVNTAFATVHYQPAKYKWVVWGLNDFTHLAVRDFDLDEEEES
;
A
#
# COMPACT_ATOMS: atom_id res chain seq x y z
N MET A 1 21.95 -7.12 -12.64
CA MET A 1 21.80 -5.93 -11.77
C MET A 1 22.21 -6.34 -10.36
N ASN A 2 23.03 -5.53 -9.67
CA ASN A 2 23.45 -5.84 -8.29
C ASN A 2 22.66 -5.03 -7.24
N PHE A 3 21.43 -4.66 -7.56
CA PHE A 3 20.55 -3.91 -6.67
C PHE A 3 19.08 -4.34 -6.86
N TYR A 4 18.28 -4.08 -5.84
CA TYR A 4 16.83 -4.26 -5.88
C TYR A 4 16.16 -2.96 -6.26
N THR A 5 15.17 -3.03 -7.13
CA THR A 5 14.19 -1.96 -7.35
C THR A 5 12.87 -2.43 -6.78
N LEU A 6 12.37 -1.78 -5.76
CA LEU A 6 11.07 -2.03 -5.18
C LEU A 6 10.11 -0.91 -5.61
N ILE A 7 9.03 -1.28 -6.26
CA ILE A 7 7.96 -0.37 -6.66
C ILE A 7 6.75 -0.71 -5.79
N PHE A 8 6.45 0.14 -4.83
CA PHE A 8 5.31 0.02 -3.93
C PHE A 8 4.10 0.71 -4.56
N LEU A 9 3.09 -0.05 -4.94
CA LEU A 9 1.89 0.42 -5.62
C LEU A 9 0.67 0.22 -4.72
N ARG A 10 -0.07 1.29 -4.42
CA ARG A 10 -1.39 1.15 -3.80
C ARG A 10 -2.39 0.63 -4.83
N HIS A 11 -3.25 -0.32 -4.43
CA HIS A 11 -4.34 -0.82 -5.27
C HIS A 11 -5.20 0.31 -5.84
N ALA A 12 -5.88 0.05 -6.96
CA ALA A 12 -6.83 0.96 -7.58
C ALA A 12 -8.08 1.16 -6.71
N GLU A 13 -8.86 2.21 -7.01
CA GLU A 13 -10.06 2.53 -6.27
C GLU A 13 -11.01 1.34 -6.16
N SER A 14 -11.36 1.00 -4.93
CA SER A 14 -12.36 -0.02 -4.60
C SER A 14 -13.69 0.63 -4.22
N VAL A 15 -14.76 -0.16 -4.19
CA VAL A 15 -16.07 0.27 -3.68
C VAL A 15 -15.93 0.81 -2.25
N GLY A 16 -15.11 0.17 -1.41
CA GLY A 16 -14.88 0.64 -0.05
C GLY A 16 -14.16 2.00 0.01
N ASN A 17 -13.32 2.35 -0.98
CA ASN A 17 -12.76 3.72 -1.07
C ASN A 17 -13.84 4.72 -1.47
N ALA A 18 -14.60 4.43 -2.53
CA ALA A 18 -15.61 5.34 -3.06
C ALA A 18 -16.76 5.62 -2.08
N GLU A 19 -17.07 4.66 -1.22
CA GLU A 19 -18.16 4.75 -0.24
C GLU A 19 -17.68 5.08 1.18
N GLY A 20 -16.36 5.27 1.39
CA GLY A 20 -15.79 5.72 2.65
C GLY A 20 -15.79 4.67 3.77
N TYR A 21 -15.56 3.39 3.45
CA TYR A 21 -15.48 2.34 4.47
C TYR A 21 -14.07 2.21 5.07
N TYR A 22 -13.99 1.84 6.34
CA TYR A 22 -12.83 1.20 6.92
C TYR A 22 -12.76 -0.23 6.38
N GLN A 23 -11.99 -0.44 5.33
CA GLN A 23 -11.95 -1.72 4.62
C GLN A 23 -11.23 -2.81 5.41
N GLY A 24 -10.16 -2.45 6.14
CA GLY A 24 -9.34 -3.43 6.82
C GLY A 24 -8.95 -4.59 5.89
N GLN A 25 -9.19 -5.80 6.35
CA GLN A 25 -8.93 -7.02 5.57
C GLN A 25 -10.19 -7.60 4.91
N GLU A 26 -11.30 -6.85 4.89
CA GLU A 26 -12.51 -7.22 4.14
C GLU A 26 -12.31 -6.98 2.64
N ASP A 27 -12.97 -7.82 1.85
CA ASP A 27 -12.87 -7.78 0.39
C ASP A 27 -13.90 -6.85 -0.24
N PHE A 28 -13.39 -5.84 -0.92
CA PHE A 28 -14.16 -4.91 -1.76
C PHE A 28 -13.66 -4.99 -3.20
N PRO A 29 -14.55 -5.09 -4.21
CA PRO A 29 -14.16 -5.09 -5.61
C PRO A 29 -13.69 -3.71 -6.06
N LEU A 30 -12.98 -3.66 -7.20
CA LEU A 30 -12.64 -2.41 -7.86
C LEU A 30 -13.88 -1.72 -8.43
N THR A 31 -13.89 -0.38 -8.42
CA THR A 31 -14.87 0.42 -9.15
C THR A 31 -14.52 0.50 -10.64
N LYS A 32 -15.45 0.99 -11.45
CA LYS A 32 -15.16 1.31 -12.87
C LYS A 32 -14.04 2.35 -13.00
N ARG A 33 -14.00 3.32 -12.07
CA ARG A 33 -12.93 4.33 -11.98
C ARG A 33 -11.60 3.66 -11.64
N GLY A 34 -11.56 2.75 -10.66
CA GLY A 34 -10.39 1.97 -10.31
C GLY A 34 -9.82 1.19 -11.50
N VAL A 35 -10.68 0.50 -12.26
CA VAL A 35 -10.26 -0.20 -13.49
C VAL A 35 -9.65 0.79 -14.50
N SER A 36 -10.22 2.00 -14.66
CA SER A 36 -9.67 3.06 -15.52
C SER A 36 -8.30 3.55 -15.02
N GLN A 37 -8.12 3.72 -13.71
CA GLN A 37 -6.84 4.09 -13.10
C GLN A 37 -5.74 3.09 -13.46
N VAL A 38 -6.00 1.77 -13.33
CA VAL A 38 -5.04 0.73 -13.70
C VAL A 38 -4.67 0.80 -15.19
N LYS A 39 -5.66 0.96 -16.08
CA LYS A 39 -5.41 1.09 -17.53
C LYS A 39 -4.50 2.28 -17.86
N ARG A 40 -4.69 3.42 -17.19
CA ARG A 40 -3.83 4.60 -17.38
C ARG A 40 -2.40 4.37 -16.87
N LEU A 41 -2.26 3.71 -15.72
CA LEU A 41 -0.96 3.33 -15.18
C LEU A 41 -0.22 2.41 -16.16
N ILE A 42 -0.89 1.39 -16.69
CA ILE A 42 -0.32 0.47 -17.69
C ILE A 42 0.12 1.24 -18.93
N ALA A 43 -0.72 2.11 -19.48
CA ALA A 43 -0.39 2.91 -20.67
C ALA A 43 0.84 3.79 -20.44
N ARG A 44 0.95 4.43 -19.27
CA ARG A 44 2.13 5.20 -18.89
C ARG A 44 3.38 4.33 -18.83
N TRP A 45 3.32 3.21 -18.08
CA TRP A 45 4.48 2.32 -17.95
C TRP A 45 4.91 1.69 -19.25
N GLN A 46 3.95 1.45 -20.16
CA GLN A 46 4.26 1.03 -21.53
C GLN A 46 5.02 2.12 -22.30
N ALA A 47 4.54 3.37 -22.23
CA ALA A 47 5.18 4.51 -22.89
C ALA A 47 6.60 4.78 -22.35
N ASP A 48 6.79 4.60 -21.03
CA ASP A 48 8.08 4.75 -20.35
C ASP A 48 9.04 3.57 -20.60
N GLY A 49 8.60 2.52 -21.30
CA GLY A 49 9.39 1.29 -21.48
C GLY A 49 9.69 0.56 -20.18
N SER A 50 8.80 0.68 -19.18
CA SER A 50 8.97 0.07 -17.86
C SER A 50 9.02 -1.45 -17.97
N ARG A 51 9.89 -2.06 -17.16
CA ARG A 51 10.00 -3.52 -17.03
C ARG A 51 9.64 -3.92 -15.62
N ILE A 52 8.91 -5.02 -15.49
CA ILE A 52 8.51 -5.62 -14.22
C ILE A 52 8.96 -7.08 -14.27
N ASP A 53 9.89 -7.46 -13.40
CA ASP A 53 10.40 -8.83 -13.40
C ASP A 53 9.46 -9.76 -12.60
N ARG A 54 8.94 -9.27 -11.47
CA ARG A 54 8.08 -10.02 -10.56
C ARG A 54 7.05 -9.13 -9.90
N VAL A 55 5.85 -9.66 -9.73
CA VAL A 55 4.77 -8.99 -9.01
C VAL A 55 4.43 -9.79 -7.75
N ILE A 56 4.43 -9.11 -6.61
CA ILE A 56 3.96 -9.62 -5.33
C ILE A 56 2.73 -8.81 -4.95
N THR A 57 1.65 -9.47 -4.59
CA THR A 57 0.41 -8.79 -4.23
C THR A 57 -0.13 -9.23 -2.88
N SER A 58 -0.84 -8.33 -2.21
CA SER A 58 -1.78 -8.70 -1.18
C SER A 58 -2.85 -9.64 -1.76
N PRO A 59 -3.30 -10.66 -1.04
CA PRO A 59 -4.38 -11.53 -1.51
C PRO A 59 -5.75 -10.85 -1.49
N LEU A 60 -5.90 -9.68 -0.82
CA LEU A 60 -7.15 -8.95 -0.77
C LEU A 60 -7.57 -8.52 -2.18
N ARG A 61 -8.84 -8.77 -2.52
CA ARG A 61 -9.39 -8.68 -3.86
C ARG A 61 -8.98 -7.41 -4.62
N ARG A 62 -9.12 -6.23 -4.01
CA ARG A 62 -8.77 -4.94 -4.64
C ARG A 62 -7.31 -4.85 -5.09
N ALA A 63 -6.37 -5.42 -4.31
CA ALA A 63 -4.96 -5.45 -4.66
C ALA A 63 -4.67 -6.54 -5.69
N LYS A 64 -5.26 -7.72 -5.52
CA LYS A 64 -5.14 -8.84 -6.44
C LYS A 64 -5.66 -8.49 -7.83
N ASP A 65 -6.89 -7.97 -7.95
CA ASP A 65 -7.48 -7.55 -9.23
C ASP A 65 -6.60 -6.49 -9.92
N THR A 66 -6.05 -5.53 -9.16
CA THR A 66 -5.10 -4.52 -9.68
C THR A 66 -3.84 -5.18 -10.24
N ALA A 67 -3.24 -6.12 -9.51
CA ALA A 67 -2.03 -6.82 -9.89
C ALA A 67 -2.24 -7.75 -11.09
N GLU A 68 -3.36 -8.47 -11.14
CA GLU A 68 -3.73 -9.35 -12.26
C GLU A 68 -3.84 -8.59 -13.58
N MET A 69 -4.50 -7.42 -13.58
CA MET A 69 -4.58 -6.56 -14.78
C MET A 69 -3.21 -6.14 -15.28
N ILE A 70 -2.30 -5.79 -14.36
CA ILE A 70 -0.91 -5.39 -14.70
C ILE A 70 -0.14 -6.61 -15.25
N CYS A 71 -0.22 -7.76 -14.59
CA CYS A 71 0.48 -8.97 -15.01
C CYS A 71 -0.02 -9.50 -16.35
N GLN A 72 -1.32 -9.42 -16.60
CA GLN A 72 -1.89 -9.81 -17.90
C GLN A 72 -1.30 -8.98 -19.04
N PHE A 73 -1.06 -7.69 -18.83
CA PHE A 73 -0.48 -6.82 -19.86
C PHE A 73 1.03 -7.04 -20.04
N PHE A 74 1.79 -7.10 -18.92
CA PHE A 74 3.25 -7.23 -18.96
C PHE A 74 3.75 -8.68 -19.06
N ASN A 75 2.84 -9.66 -19.07
CA ASN A 75 3.13 -11.09 -19.08
C ASN A 75 4.14 -11.49 -17.99
N CYS A 76 3.87 -11.05 -16.76
CA CYS A 76 4.73 -11.29 -15.60
C CYS A 76 4.11 -12.31 -14.64
N SER A 77 4.95 -12.92 -13.81
CA SER A 77 4.49 -13.82 -12.75
C SER A 77 3.89 -13.04 -11.59
N LEU A 78 2.78 -13.56 -11.05
CA LEU A 78 2.10 -13.01 -9.86
C LEU A 78 2.23 -13.99 -8.70
N GLU A 79 2.59 -13.46 -7.54
CA GLU A 79 2.67 -14.19 -6.27
C GLU A 79 1.86 -13.45 -5.20
N GLU A 80 1.02 -14.17 -4.46
CA GLU A 80 0.31 -13.63 -3.30
C GLU A 80 1.15 -13.80 -2.03
N ASP A 81 1.24 -12.75 -1.21
CA ASP A 81 1.88 -12.81 0.10
C ASP A 81 1.01 -12.13 1.16
N LEU A 82 0.62 -12.89 2.18
CA LEU A 82 -0.22 -12.46 3.30
C LEU A 82 0.39 -11.31 4.11
N ASP A 83 1.71 -11.17 4.12
CA ASP A 83 2.37 -10.08 4.83
C ASP A 83 2.12 -8.71 4.17
N TRP A 84 1.61 -8.66 2.93
CA TRP A 84 1.21 -7.43 2.24
C TRP A 84 -0.28 -7.07 2.39
N ARG A 85 -1.06 -7.79 3.21
CA ARG A 85 -2.44 -7.39 3.53
C ARG A 85 -2.48 -6.02 4.20
N GLU A 86 -3.62 -5.34 4.06
CA GLU A 86 -3.88 -4.11 4.80
C GLU A 86 -3.88 -4.36 6.31
N ARG A 87 -3.78 -3.29 7.08
CA ARG A 87 -3.99 -3.32 8.52
C ARG A 87 -5.31 -4.01 8.84
N ASP A 88 -5.29 -4.89 9.80
CA ASP A 88 -6.51 -5.34 10.44
C ASP A 88 -7.09 -4.17 11.26
N MET A 89 -8.30 -3.74 10.90
CA MET A 89 -8.97 -2.62 11.55
C MET A 89 -9.85 -3.05 12.73
N GLY A 90 -9.83 -4.35 13.09
CA GLY A 90 -10.64 -4.90 14.17
C GLY A 90 -12.12 -4.60 13.96
N LEU A 91 -12.79 -4.15 15.00
CA LEU A 91 -14.23 -3.85 14.98
C LEU A 91 -14.62 -2.65 14.11
N LEU A 92 -13.64 -1.87 13.64
CA LEU A 92 -13.88 -0.82 12.63
C LEU A 92 -14.09 -1.38 11.23
N THR A 93 -13.65 -2.62 10.95
CA THR A 93 -13.74 -3.22 9.61
C THR A 93 -15.21 -3.29 9.14
N GLY A 94 -15.48 -2.79 7.93
CA GLY A 94 -16.82 -2.76 7.34
C GLY A 94 -17.70 -1.60 7.83
N LEU A 95 -17.24 -0.73 8.73
CA LEU A 95 -17.97 0.48 9.11
C LEU A 95 -17.66 1.62 8.15
N LYS A 96 -18.66 2.45 7.89
CA LYS A 96 -18.43 3.74 7.24
C LYS A 96 -17.68 4.68 8.19
N ARG A 97 -16.71 5.44 7.67
CA ARG A 97 -15.90 6.38 8.47
C ARG A 97 -16.77 7.42 9.20
N GLU A 98 -17.82 7.93 8.55
CA GLU A 98 -18.77 8.87 9.12
C GLU A 98 -19.46 8.36 10.39
N ASN A 99 -19.69 7.04 10.50
CA ASN A 99 -20.37 6.41 11.63
C ASN A 99 -19.40 5.78 12.65
N ALA A 100 -18.15 5.60 12.27
CA ALA A 100 -17.18 4.87 13.08
C ALA A 100 -16.86 5.60 14.39
N GLN A 101 -16.81 6.94 14.38
CA GLN A 101 -16.55 7.76 15.56
C GLN A 101 -17.65 7.64 16.63
N ASP A 102 -18.89 7.39 16.21
CA ASP A 102 -20.03 7.22 17.15
C ASP A 102 -20.00 5.85 17.83
N VAL A 103 -19.48 4.84 17.13
CA VAL A 103 -19.43 3.45 17.61
C VAL A 103 -18.12 3.17 18.37
N TYR A 104 -17.03 3.66 17.83
CA TYR A 104 -15.67 3.49 18.37
C TYR A 104 -14.96 4.85 18.38
N PRO A 105 -15.23 5.72 19.37
CA PRO A 105 -14.59 7.02 19.44
C PRO A 105 -13.07 6.88 19.57
N LYS A 106 -12.36 7.67 18.78
CA LYS A 106 -10.89 7.70 18.83
C LYS A 106 -10.47 8.24 20.20
N PRO A 107 -9.62 7.53 20.96
CA PRO A 107 -9.10 8.03 22.23
C PRO A 107 -8.19 9.25 22.00
N ASP A 108 -8.17 10.18 22.94
CA ASP A 108 -7.30 11.37 22.92
C ASP A 108 -5.81 10.99 22.85
N PHE A 109 -5.46 9.86 23.43
CA PHE A 109 -4.10 9.31 23.43
C PHE A 109 -4.14 7.79 23.25
N PHE A 110 -3.27 7.29 22.38
CA PHE A 110 -3.01 5.85 22.23
C PHE A 110 -1.51 5.61 21.99
N THR A 111 -1.04 4.50 22.51
CA THR A 111 0.33 4.04 22.30
C THR A 111 0.46 3.30 20.97
N PRO A 112 1.67 3.12 20.44
CA PRO A 112 1.85 2.31 19.21
C PRO A 112 1.56 0.81 19.41
N PHE A 113 1.31 0.37 20.64
CA PHE A 113 0.96 -1.02 20.99
C PHE A 113 -0.55 -1.24 21.06
N ASP A 114 -1.33 -0.16 21.13
CA ASP A 114 -2.79 -0.28 21.23
C ASP A 114 -3.37 -0.79 19.91
N HIS A 115 -4.38 -1.64 20.04
CA HIS A 115 -5.03 -2.26 18.90
C HIS A 115 -6.00 -1.31 18.20
N MET A 116 -5.96 -1.27 16.87
CA MET A 116 -6.94 -0.53 16.09
C MET A 116 -8.33 -1.18 16.22
N GLY A 117 -9.36 -0.35 16.47
CA GLY A 117 -10.72 -0.87 16.62
C GLY A 117 -10.80 -2.01 17.66
N GLU A 118 -10.11 -1.85 18.79
CA GLU A 118 -10.05 -2.76 19.95
C GLU A 118 -9.41 -4.14 19.70
N THR A 119 -9.62 -4.73 18.53
CA THR A 119 -9.18 -6.11 18.21
C THR A 119 -8.25 -6.22 17.01
N GLY A 120 -8.02 -5.11 16.33
CA GLY A 120 -7.21 -5.07 15.12
C GLY A 120 -5.71 -5.00 15.37
N GLU A 121 -4.97 -4.66 14.34
CA GLU A 121 -3.51 -4.66 14.35
C GLU A 121 -2.96 -3.31 14.85
N GLY A 122 -2.12 -3.34 15.89
CA GLY A 122 -1.41 -2.18 16.41
C GLY A 122 -0.33 -1.66 15.44
N ASN A 123 0.18 -0.45 15.69
CA ASN A 123 1.20 0.16 14.84
C ASN A 123 2.51 -0.64 14.82
N TRP A 124 2.94 -1.19 15.96
CA TRP A 124 4.15 -2.04 16.02
C TRP A 124 3.99 -3.36 15.28
N GLU A 125 2.83 -3.99 15.38
CA GLU A 125 2.55 -5.25 14.67
C GLU A 125 2.62 -5.04 13.16
N LEU A 126 1.95 -3.99 12.66
CA LEU A 126 1.97 -3.62 11.25
C LEU A 126 3.39 -3.28 10.77
N TYR A 127 4.16 -2.51 11.56
CA TYR A 127 5.54 -2.16 11.27
C TYR A 127 6.44 -3.40 11.15
N LEU A 128 6.34 -4.32 12.11
CA LEU A 128 7.12 -5.57 12.09
C LEU A 128 6.73 -6.46 10.92
N ARG A 129 5.43 -6.53 10.59
CA ARG A 129 4.94 -7.27 9.42
C ARG A 129 5.47 -6.68 8.11
N ALA A 130 5.46 -5.35 7.97
CA ALA A 130 6.07 -4.67 6.83
C ALA A 130 7.57 -4.95 6.72
N GLY A 131 8.30 -4.90 7.83
CA GLY A 131 9.73 -5.25 7.88
C GLY A 131 10.01 -6.69 7.45
N LYS A 132 9.20 -7.63 7.94
CA LYS A 132 9.28 -9.04 7.54
C LYS A 132 9.02 -9.23 6.04
N ALA A 133 8.00 -8.54 5.49
CA ALA A 133 7.66 -8.60 4.07
C ALA A 133 8.80 -8.08 3.19
N ILE A 134 9.42 -6.95 3.56
CA ILE A 134 10.62 -6.42 2.89
C ILE A 134 11.78 -7.41 2.98
N HIS A 135 12.04 -7.96 4.18
CA HIS A 135 13.13 -8.92 4.39
C HIS A 135 12.99 -10.15 3.48
N LYS A 136 11.78 -10.71 3.34
CA LYS A 136 11.52 -11.82 2.41
C LYS A 136 11.92 -11.48 0.97
N ILE A 137 11.67 -10.27 0.50
CA ILE A 137 12.07 -9.83 -0.85
C ILE A 137 13.60 -9.76 -0.96
N LEU A 138 14.27 -9.24 0.05
CA LEU A 138 15.74 -9.12 0.05
C LEU A 138 16.48 -10.45 0.17
N GLN A 139 15.80 -11.55 0.52
CA GLN A 139 16.35 -12.91 0.44
C GLN A 139 16.26 -13.52 -0.97
N ARG A 140 15.60 -12.87 -1.90
CA ARG A 140 15.48 -13.28 -3.31
C ARG A 140 16.61 -12.68 -4.13
N PRO A 141 16.86 -13.13 -5.36
CA PRO A 141 17.82 -12.48 -6.26
C PRO A 141 17.48 -11.01 -6.50
N PRO A 142 18.48 -10.11 -6.59
CA PRO A 142 18.27 -8.73 -7.02
C PRO A 142 17.47 -8.64 -8.33
N GLY A 143 16.60 -7.64 -8.46
CA GLY A 143 15.71 -7.46 -9.60
C GLY A 143 14.69 -6.35 -9.38
N ARG A 144 13.72 -6.23 -10.29
CA ARG A 144 12.59 -5.29 -10.16
C ARG A 144 11.37 -6.02 -9.63
N TYR A 145 10.92 -5.61 -8.48
CA TYR A 145 9.75 -6.13 -7.79
C TYR A 145 8.66 -5.06 -7.74
N LEU A 146 7.51 -5.37 -8.29
CA LEU A 146 6.30 -4.59 -8.08
C LEU A 146 5.53 -5.20 -6.91
N ILE A 147 5.26 -4.40 -5.90
CA ILE A 147 4.48 -4.78 -4.72
C ILE A 147 3.14 -4.06 -4.79
N VAL A 148 2.05 -4.80 -5.05
CA VAL A 148 0.69 -4.24 -5.10
C VAL A 148 0.00 -4.46 -3.76
N SER A 149 -0.30 -3.38 -3.06
CA SER A 149 -0.76 -3.46 -1.68
C SER A 149 -1.64 -2.26 -1.29
N HIS A 150 -1.64 -1.83 -0.03
CA HIS A 150 -2.58 -0.90 0.57
C HIS A 150 -1.87 0.25 1.26
N GLY A 151 -2.60 1.34 1.54
CA GLY A 151 -2.03 2.56 2.11
C GLY A 151 -1.32 2.35 3.43
N GLY A 152 -1.96 1.67 4.38
CA GLY A 152 -1.41 1.49 5.73
C GLY A 152 -0.12 0.68 5.75
N ILE A 153 -0.10 -0.51 5.12
CA ILE A 153 1.10 -1.37 5.09
C ILE A 153 2.23 -0.76 4.26
N LEU A 154 1.93 -0.07 3.14
CA LEU A 154 2.95 0.60 2.33
C LEU A 154 3.58 1.78 3.06
N ASN A 155 2.79 2.54 3.84
CA ASN A 155 3.31 3.58 4.72
C ASN A 155 4.29 2.98 5.75
N GLN A 156 3.95 1.87 6.39
CA GLN A 156 4.86 1.20 7.32
C GLN A 156 6.08 0.60 6.64
N ALA A 157 5.96 0.12 5.40
CA ALA A 157 7.11 -0.34 4.62
C ALA A 157 8.12 0.81 4.38
N LEU A 158 7.64 2.00 4.07
CA LEU A 158 8.51 3.18 3.97
C LEU A 158 9.09 3.57 5.34
N HIS A 159 8.32 3.52 6.44
CA HIS A 159 8.86 3.76 7.78
C HIS A 159 10.03 2.81 8.10
N VAL A 160 9.90 1.52 7.80
CA VAL A 160 10.99 0.55 7.98
C VAL A 160 12.23 0.94 7.17
N ILE A 161 12.06 1.31 5.89
CA ILE A 161 13.15 1.71 5.00
C ILE A 161 13.84 2.97 5.47
N PHE A 162 13.08 3.94 6.00
CA PHE A 162 13.61 5.20 6.52
C PHE A 162 14.14 5.10 7.95
N GLY A 163 13.98 3.95 8.63
CA GLY A 163 14.36 3.78 10.03
C GLY A 163 13.48 4.55 11.01
N MET A 164 12.25 4.85 10.64
CA MET A 164 11.27 5.55 11.46
C MET A 164 10.45 4.54 12.25
N THR A 165 10.41 4.66 13.56
CA THR A 165 9.62 3.79 14.43
C THR A 165 8.19 4.33 14.62
N PRO A 166 7.20 3.46 14.90
CA PRO A 166 5.85 3.88 15.25
C PRO A 166 5.84 4.84 16.45
N GLN A 167 5.06 5.91 16.33
CA GLN A 167 4.89 6.94 17.36
C GLN A 167 3.49 6.88 17.98
N ALA A 168 3.37 7.38 19.21
CA ALA A 168 2.09 7.48 19.91
C ALA A 168 1.11 8.42 19.18
N SER A 169 -0.17 8.15 19.29
CA SER A 169 -1.27 8.97 18.77
C SER A 169 -1.15 9.31 17.27
N GLY A 170 -0.51 8.45 16.47
CA GLY A 170 -0.33 8.66 15.04
C GLY A 170 0.61 9.83 14.68
N GLN A 171 1.38 10.32 15.64
CA GLN A 171 2.37 11.38 15.39
C GLN A 171 3.48 10.90 14.47
N GLY A 172 4.12 11.84 13.79
CA GLY A 172 5.25 11.56 12.91
C GLY A 172 4.94 11.81 11.43
N VAL A 173 5.78 11.26 10.57
CA VAL A 173 5.65 11.42 9.11
C VAL A 173 4.66 10.40 8.57
N HIS A 174 3.77 10.84 7.69
CA HIS A 174 2.88 9.95 6.96
C HIS A 174 3.18 10.02 5.45
N PHE A 175 3.43 8.85 4.85
CA PHE A 175 3.63 8.72 3.41
C PHE A 175 2.28 8.43 2.76
N ARG A 176 1.68 9.47 2.16
CA ARG A 176 0.41 9.32 1.46
C ARG A 176 0.58 8.51 0.17
N PHE A 177 -0.36 7.62 -0.09
CA PHE A 177 -0.53 6.95 -1.37
C PHE A 177 -1.96 7.15 -1.85
N VAL A 178 -2.18 7.86 -2.95
CA VAL A 178 -3.49 7.82 -3.62
C VAL A 178 -3.67 6.50 -4.39
N ASN A 179 -4.89 6.13 -4.75
CA ASN A 179 -5.12 4.89 -5.50
C ASN A 179 -4.30 4.86 -6.79
N THR A 180 -3.64 3.76 -7.06
CA THR A 180 -2.65 3.54 -8.13
C THR A 180 -1.41 4.44 -8.09
N ALA A 181 -1.21 5.24 -7.05
CA ALA A 181 0.08 5.89 -6.86
C ALA A 181 1.14 4.87 -6.43
N PHE A 182 2.39 5.15 -6.78
CA PHE A 182 3.50 4.29 -6.43
C PHE A 182 4.70 5.06 -5.91
N ALA A 183 5.49 4.37 -5.08
CA ALA A 183 6.81 4.81 -4.66
C ALA A 183 7.87 3.88 -5.25
N THR A 184 9.02 4.43 -5.63
CA THR A 184 10.15 3.66 -6.16
C THR A 184 11.35 3.85 -5.27
N VAL A 185 11.87 2.75 -4.74
CA VAL A 185 13.08 2.72 -3.92
C VAL A 185 14.06 1.68 -4.44
N HIS A 186 15.33 1.98 -4.32
CA HIS A 186 16.42 1.06 -4.66
C HIS A 186 17.17 0.66 -3.39
N TYR A 187 17.49 -0.62 -3.28
CA TYR A 187 18.41 -1.11 -2.27
C TYR A 187 19.70 -1.62 -2.91
N GLN A 188 20.82 -1.13 -2.44
CA GLN A 188 22.17 -1.49 -2.88
C GLN A 188 22.87 -2.35 -1.81
N PRO A 189 22.84 -3.70 -1.90
CA PRO A 189 23.37 -4.57 -0.84
C PRO A 189 24.84 -4.31 -0.52
N ALA A 190 25.68 -4.13 -1.55
CA ALA A 190 27.11 -3.88 -1.39
C ALA A 190 27.45 -2.60 -0.60
N LYS A 191 26.49 -1.68 -0.48
CA LYS A 191 26.65 -0.40 0.22
C LYS A 191 25.72 -0.26 1.42
N TYR A 192 24.88 -1.27 1.69
CA TYR A 192 23.82 -1.23 2.70
C TYR A 192 22.97 0.05 2.60
N LYS A 193 22.67 0.48 1.36
CA LYS A 193 22.09 1.80 1.10
C LYS A 193 20.75 1.70 0.40
N TRP A 194 19.75 2.40 0.94
CA TRP A 194 18.51 2.73 0.28
C TRP A 194 18.62 4.05 -0.48
N VAL A 195 17.99 4.11 -1.64
CA VAL A 195 17.87 5.33 -2.46
C VAL A 195 16.41 5.48 -2.86
N VAL A 196 15.81 6.62 -2.53
CA VAL A 196 14.43 6.94 -2.89
C VAL A 196 14.44 7.70 -4.22
N TRP A 197 13.71 7.20 -5.20
CA TRP A 197 13.59 7.82 -6.52
C TRP A 197 12.31 8.63 -6.67
N GLY A 198 11.25 8.24 -5.98
CA GLY A 198 9.99 8.94 -6.00
C GLY A 198 9.02 8.39 -4.97
N LEU A 199 8.13 9.26 -4.50
CA LEU A 199 7.07 8.93 -3.54
C LEU A 199 5.75 9.43 -4.10
N ASN A 200 4.68 8.61 -3.92
CA ASN A 200 3.33 8.96 -4.30
C ASN A 200 3.21 9.49 -5.75
N ASP A 201 3.87 8.80 -6.70
CA ASP A 201 3.78 9.18 -8.11
C ASP A 201 2.44 8.72 -8.69
N PHE A 202 1.59 9.66 -9.03
CA PHE A 202 0.25 9.47 -9.61
C PHE A 202 0.05 10.28 -10.91
N THR A 203 1.12 10.66 -11.59
CA THR A 203 1.05 11.53 -12.77
C THR A 203 0.31 10.92 -13.97
N HIS A 204 0.00 9.63 -13.93
CA HIS A 204 -0.88 8.96 -14.89
C HIS A 204 -2.37 9.27 -14.67
N LEU A 205 -2.74 9.87 -13.54
CA LEU A 205 -4.12 10.24 -13.23
C LEU A 205 -4.42 11.65 -13.74
N ALA A 206 -5.64 11.88 -14.23
CA ALA A 206 -6.14 13.24 -14.43
C ALA A 206 -6.48 13.87 -13.07
N VAL A 207 -6.48 15.21 -12.96
CA VAL A 207 -6.81 15.94 -11.71
C VAL A 207 -8.13 15.45 -11.09
N ARG A 208 -9.13 15.10 -11.89
CA ARG A 208 -10.42 14.57 -11.49
C ARG A 208 -10.39 13.11 -10.98
N ASP A 209 -9.25 12.44 -11.04
CA ASP A 209 -9.12 11.02 -10.65
C ASP A 209 -8.62 10.85 -9.20
N PHE A 210 -8.38 11.94 -8.50
CA PHE A 210 -8.05 11.93 -7.09
C PHE A 210 -8.75 13.12 -6.41
N ASP A 211 -9.37 12.85 -5.27
CA ASP A 211 -9.91 13.88 -4.40
C ASP A 211 -8.82 14.29 -3.41
N LEU A 212 -8.58 15.60 -3.33
CA LEU A 212 -7.62 16.17 -2.38
C LEU A 212 -8.12 16.11 -0.92
N ASP A 213 -9.45 15.91 -0.78
CA ASP A 213 -10.17 15.98 0.51
C ASP A 213 -10.30 14.65 1.24
N GLU A 214 -9.77 13.53 0.69
CA GLU A 214 -9.61 12.32 1.49
C GLU A 214 -8.49 12.54 2.51
N GLU A 215 -8.78 13.30 3.57
CA GLU A 215 -8.03 13.21 4.82
C GLU A 215 -8.24 11.79 5.36
N GLU A 216 -7.34 10.89 4.99
CA GLU A 216 -7.16 9.65 5.73
C GLU A 216 -6.58 10.07 7.09
N GLU A 217 -7.46 10.41 8.03
CA GLU A 217 -7.08 10.40 9.42
C GLU A 217 -6.66 8.98 9.78
N SER A 218 -5.35 8.80 9.85
CA SER A 218 -4.70 7.61 10.40
C SER A 218 -4.90 7.51 11.92
#